data_3ddd8606619567793c7c328bda75e1fd
#
_entry.id   3ddd8606619567793c7c328bda75e1fd
#
_cell.length_a   1.000
_cell.length_b   1.000
_cell.length_c   1.000
_cell.angle_alpha   90.00
_cell.angle_beta   90.00
_cell.angle_gamma   90.00
#
_symmetry.space_group_name_H-M   'P 1'
#
loop_
_entity.id
_entity.type
_entity.pdbx_description
1 polymer ?
#
loop_
_entity_poly.entity_id
_entity_poly.type
_entity_poly.pdbx_seq_one_letter_code
_entity_poly.pdbx_strand_id
1 'polypeptide(L)'
;MPNIDLASNRWLFQHMTEVLDKRMLNYLCKRTFKTHASSFSINLNLETLNSRDFERFDEVVRKKWPGNVIIELNQVDLFSNLETYLRVRDEFHQRGYRVLIDNLSVEALSFVDRKSLKADFIKVAWREEMTDNVIRKKYSEMDNLVKESGRERVILCRCDSPTAIKFGQSLGITLFQGRYIDNMIARQRRAKRAAAAKKP
;
A
#
# COMPACT_ATOMS: atom_id res chain seq x y z
N MET A 1 -4.48 27.52 -19.66
CA MET A 1 -3.68 26.27 -19.81
C MET A 1 -4.61 25.23 -20.40
N PRO A 2 -4.19 24.44 -21.39
CA PRO A 2 -5.03 23.36 -21.91
C PRO A 2 -5.34 22.39 -20.77
N ASN A 3 -6.62 22.04 -20.64
CA ASN A 3 -7.08 21.07 -19.64
C ASN A 3 -6.62 19.69 -20.13
N ILE A 4 -5.47 19.22 -19.65
CA ILE A 4 -4.93 17.92 -20.01
C ILE A 4 -5.69 16.89 -19.17
N ASP A 5 -6.54 16.11 -19.83
CA ASP A 5 -7.18 14.96 -19.20
C ASP A 5 -6.15 13.83 -19.03
N LEU A 6 -5.57 13.77 -17.83
CA LEU A 6 -4.61 12.73 -17.48
C LEU A 6 -5.24 11.33 -17.44
N ALA A 7 -6.56 11.25 -17.22
CA ALA A 7 -7.24 9.95 -17.18
C ALA A 7 -7.32 9.31 -18.56
N SER A 8 -7.42 10.12 -19.63
CA SER A 8 -7.45 9.65 -21.01
C SER A 8 -6.06 9.38 -21.61
N ASN A 9 -5.00 9.94 -21.00
CA ASN A 9 -3.63 9.80 -21.48
C ASN A 9 -2.78 8.94 -20.53
N ARG A 10 -2.93 7.62 -20.65
CA ARG A 10 -2.24 6.64 -19.79
C ARG A 10 -0.71 6.79 -19.84
N TRP A 11 -0.14 7.05 -21.03
CA TRP A 11 1.30 7.22 -21.17
C TRP A 11 1.82 8.46 -20.41
N LEU A 12 1.14 9.60 -20.57
CA LEU A 12 1.51 10.82 -19.87
C LEU A 12 1.38 10.64 -18.35
N PHE A 13 0.32 10.00 -17.88
CA PHE A 13 0.12 9.70 -16.48
C PHE A 13 1.26 8.83 -15.93
N GLN A 14 1.63 7.75 -16.62
CA GLN A 14 2.73 6.88 -16.23
C GLN A 14 4.05 7.64 -16.19
N HIS A 15 4.38 8.40 -17.24
CA HIS A 15 5.59 9.21 -17.26
C HIS A 15 5.66 10.21 -16.11
N MET A 16 4.54 10.87 -15.78
CA MET A 16 4.48 11.81 -14.66
C MET A 16 4.69 11.09 -13.31
N THR A 17 4.11 9.91 -13.12
CA THR A 17 4.29 9.14 -11.88
C THR A 17 5.74 8.67 -11.73
N GLU A 18 6.41 8.24 -12.79
CA GLU A 18 7.84 7.90 -12.77
C GLU A 18 8.73 9.10 -12.40
N VAL A 19 8.42 10.29 -12.93
CA VAL A 19 9.13 11.53 -12.55
C VAL A 19 8.91 11.87 -11.08
N LEU A 20 7.69 11.66 -10.55
CA LEU A 20 7.39 11.84 -9.13
C LEU A 20 8.11 10.83 -8.26
N ASP A 21 8.19 9.57 -8.68
CA ASP A 21 8.94 8.53 -8.00
C ASP A 21 10.41 8.93 -7.82
N LYS A 22 11.07 9.33 -8.90
CA LYS A 22 12.48 9.79 -8.86
C LYS A 22 12.68 10.96 -7.91
N ARG A 23 11.77 11.94 -7.93
CA ARG A 23 11.80 13.07 -7.01
C ARG A 23 11.63 12.64 -5.55
N MET A 24 10.70 11.73 -5.29
CA MET A 24 10.44 11.19 -3.95
C MET A 24 11.64 10.40 -3.44
N LEU A 25 12.22 9.50 -4.24
CA LEU A 25 13.41 8.74 -3.87
C LEU A 25 14.58 9.69 -3.52
N ASN A 26 14.84 10.68 -4.35
CA ASN A 26 15.86 11.69 -4.10
C ASN A 26 15.61 12.51 -2.84
N TYR A 27 14.35 12.83 -2.54
CA TYR A 27 13.97 13.52 -1.31
C TYR A 27 14.21 12.63 -0.08
N LEU A 28 13.85 11.36 -0.13
CA LEU A 28 14.06 10.40 0.95
C LEU A 28 15.56 10.17 1.23
N CYS A 29 16.40 10.12 0.20
CA CYS A 29 17.86 10.01 0.37
C CYS A 29 18.46 11.14 1.22
N LYS A 30 17.88 12.34 1.13
CA LYS A 30 18.36 13.53 1.87
C LYS A 30 17.82 13.62 3.29
N ARG A 31 16.80 12.83 3.65
CA ARG A 31 16.19 12.87 4.97
C ARG A 31 17.02 12.11 6.00
N THR A 32 17.08 12.67 7.20
CA THR A 32 17.53 11.96 8.39
C THR A 32 16.32 11.26 9.01
N PHE A 33 16.29 9.96 8.94
CA PHE A 33 15.24 9.18 9.58
C PHE A 33 15.57 9.09 11.08
N LYS A 34 14.62 9.46 11.93
CA LYS A 34 14.75 9.19 13.37
C LYS A 34 14.68 7.67 13.56
N THR A 35 15.61 7.14 14.32
CA THR A 35 15.94 5.71 14.51
C THR A 35 14.82 4.86 15.16
N HIS A 36 13.58 5.28 15.16
CA HIS A 36 12.51 4.48 15.70
C HIS A 36 11.87 3.65 14.59
N ALA A 37 12.02 2.38 14.73
CA ALA A 37 11.66 1.23 13.91
C ALA A 37 10.20 1.19 13.38
N SER A 38 9.72 2.25 12.76
CA SER A 38 8.44 2.25 12.06
C SER A 38 8.67 1.79 10.63
N SER A 39 7.89 0.83 10.17
CA SER A 39 7.81 0.52 8.75
C SER A 39 7.20 1.71 8.02
N PHE A 40 7.66 1.98 6.81
CA PHE A 40 6.98 2.91 5.91
C PHE A 40 6.80 2.27 4.53
N SER A 41 5.80 2.72 3.82
CA SER A 41 5.54 2.27 2.46
C SER A 41 5.75 3.41 1.46
N ILE A 42 6.17 3.05 0.26
CA ILE A 42 6.34 3.97 -0.86
C ILE A 42 5.69 3.38 -2.11
N ASN A 43 4.89 4.21 -2.79
CA ASN A 43 4.36 3.86 -4.10
C ASN A 43 5.44 4.06 -5.15
N LEU A 44 5.69 3.05 -5.96
CA LEU A 44 6.63 3.11 -7.06
C LEU A 44 6.06 2.41 -8.30
N ASN A 45 6.42 2.92 -9.47
CA ASN A 45 6.22 2.19 -10.71
C ASN A 45 7.28 1.09 -10.82
N LEU A 46 6.91 -0.03 -11.44
CA LEU A 46 7.80 -1.17 -11.59
C LEU A 46 9.08 -0.80 -12.37
N GLU A 47 8.96 0.08 -13.36
CA GLU A 47 10.08 0.59 -14.15
C GLU A 47 11.07 1.42 -13.30
N THR A 48 10.55 2.14 -12.30
CA THR A 48 11.41 2.92 -11.37
C THR A 48 12.33 2.01 -10.56
N LEU A 49 11.94 0.77 -10.27
CA LEU A 49 12.74 -0.17 -9.50
C LEU A 49 14.05 -0.58 -10.21
N ASN A 50 14.08 -0.48 -11.55
CA ASN A 50 15.28 -0.75 -12.36
C ASN A 50 16.11 0.52 -12.61
N SER A 51 15.79 1.64 -11.95
CA SER A 51 16.45 2.92 -12.20
C SER A 51 17.65 3.17 -11.27
N ARG A 52 18.59 3.98 -11.74
CA ARG A 52 19.72 4.46 -10.91
C ARG A 52 19.25 5.25 -9.67
N ASP A 53 18.11 5.90 -9.76
CA ASP A 53 17.52 6.63 -8.61
C ASP A 53 17.11 5.66 -7.52
N PHE A 54 16.57 4.49 -7.87
CA PHE A 54 16.25 3.44 -6.90
C PHE A 54 17.51 2.78 -6.33
N GLU A 55 18.52 2.48 -7.14
CA GLU A 55 19.80 1.94 -6.64
C GLU A 55 20.42 2.85 -5.60
N ARG A 56 20.48 4.16 -5.88
CA ARG A 56 20.97 5.16 -4.93
C ARG A 56 20.13 5.22 -3.66
N PHE A 57 18.81 5.14 -3.79
CA PHE A 57 17.91 5.10 -2.64
C PHE A 57 18.17 3.85 -1.79
N ASP A 58 18.28 2.69 -2.41
CA ASP A 58 18.57 1.41 -1.75
C ASP A 58 19.88 1.48 -0.94
N GLU A 59 20.98 1.98 -1.53
CA GLU A 59 22.24 2.15 -0.82
C GLU A 59 22.14 3.04 0.41
N VAL A 60 21.40 4.14 0.31
CA VAL A 60 21.21 5.10 1.42
C VAL A 60 20.32 4.50 2.49
N VAL A 61 19.21 3.87 2.11
CA VAL A 61 18.22 3.34 3.04
C VAL A 61 18.77 2.15 3.80
N ARG A 62 19.45 1.22 3.14
CA ARG A 62 20.08 0.08 3.84
C ARG A 62 21.08 0.51 4.92
N LYS A 63 21.78 1.64 4.73
CA LYS A 63 22.73 2.18 5.71
C LYS A 63 22.04 2.93 6.86
N LYS A 64 20.94 3.61 6.58
CA LYS A 64 20.30 4.54 7.51
C LYS A 64 19.04 4.00 8.19
N TRP A 65 18.41 2.99 7.61
CA TRP A 65 17.13 2.51 8.03
C TRP A 65 17.12 0.98 8.16
N PRO A 66 17.31 0.47 9.38
CA PRO A 66 17.25 -0.98 9.63
C PRO A 66 15.83 -1.51 9.64
N GLY A 67 14.82 -0.66 9.41
CA GLY A 67 13.41 -1.01 9.46
C GLY A 67 12.89 -1.58 8.14
N ASN A 68 11.61 -1.92 8.16
CA ASN A 68 10.94 -2.49 6.98
C ASN A 68 10.48 -1.37 6.04
N VAL A 69 10.99 -1.38 4.83
CA VAL A 69 10.46 -0.59 3.72
C VAL A 69 9.52 -1.47 2.90
N ILE A 70 8.32 -0.98 2.65
CA ILE A 70 7.30 -1.66 1.87
C ILE A 70 7.18 -0.94 0.53
N ILE A 71 7.40 -1.66 -0.56
CA ILE A 71 7.22 -1.15 -1.92
C ILE A 71 5.78 -1.46 -2.34
N GLU A 72 5.01 -0.41 -2.58
CA GLU A 72 3.63 -0.53 -3.07
C GLU A 72 3.63 -0.46 -4.60
N LEU A 73 3.18 -1.52 -5.24
CA LEU A 73 3.07 -1.65 -6.69
C LEU A 73 1.59 -1.66 -7.09
N ASN A 74 1.22 -0.80 -8.03
CA ASN A 74 -0.13 -0.80 -8.57
C ASN A 74 -0.40 -2.11 -9.32
N GLN A 75 -1.58 -2.73 -9.09
CA GLN A 75 -1.94 -3.99 -9.75
C GLN A 75 -1.84 -3.92 -11.28
N VAL A 76 -2.23 -2.78 -11.88
CA VAL A 76 -2.22 -2.64 -13.36
C VAL A 76 -0.80 -2.63 -13.88
N ASP A 77 0.10 -1.92 -13.23
CA ASP A 77 1.52 -1.88 -13.60
C ASP A 77 2.16 -3.26 -13.41
N LEU A 78 1.93 -3.90 -12.27
CA LEU A 78 2.45 -5.23 -11.96
C LEU A 78 2.01 -6.28 -12.98
N PHE A 79 0.70 -6.37 -13.29
CA PHE A 79 0.20 -7.38 -14.22
C PHE A 79 0.51 -7.07 -15.68
N SER A 80 0.69 -5.80 -16.04
CA SER A 80 1.18 -5.42 -17.39
C SER A 80 2.64 -5.82 -17.60
N ASN A 81 3.41 -5.99 -16.53
CA ASN A 81 4.85 -6.27 -16.55
C ASN A 81 5.21 -7.44 -15.62
N LEU A 82 4.38 -8.48 -15.61
CA LEU A 82 4.46 -9.59 -14.64
C LEU A 82 5.84 -10.29 -14.68
N GLU A 83 6.40 -10.49 -15.87
CA GLU A 83 7.72 -11.12 -16.03
C GLU A 83 8.81 -10.29 -15.32
N THR A 84 8.80 -8.98 -15.52
CA THR A 84 9.73 -8.07 -14.84
C THR A 84 9.55 -8.13 -13.33
N TYR A 85 8.30 -8.13 -12.84
CA TYR A 85 8.02 -8.27 -11.42
C TYR A 85 8.58 -9.58 -10.84
N LEU A 86 8.30 -10.71 -11.49
CA LEU A 86 8.76 -12.02 -11.03
C LEU A 86 10.29 -12.11 -10.96
N ARG A 87 10.98 -11.46 -11.87
CA ARG A 87 12.44 -11.40 -11.89
C ARG A 87 13.02 -10.61 -10.72
N VAL A 88 12.44 -9.44 -10.42
CA VAL A 88 13.00 -8.52 -9.41
C VAL A 88 12.53 -8.78 -7.98
N ARG A 89 11.37 -9.40 -7.79
CA ARG A 89 10.77 -9.60 -6.46
C ARG A 89 11.67 -10.35 -5.47
N ASP A 90 12.32 -11.42 -5.94
CA ASP A 90 13.17 -12.26 -5.08
C ASP A 90 14.42 -11.48 -4.65
N GLU A 91 14.95 -10.64 -5.52
CA GLU A 91 16.04 -9.72 -5.19
C GLU A 91 15.62 -8.68 -4.15
N PHE A 92 14.41 -8.14 -4.26
CA PHE A 92 13.90 -7.19 -3.27
C PHE A 92 13.72 -7.82 -1.88
N HIS A 93 13.20 -9.04 -1.83
CA HIS A 93 13.10 -9.78 -0.57
C HIS A 93 14.49 -10.03 0.05
N GLN A 94 15.47 -10.42 -0.75
CA GLN A 94 16.87 -10.58 -0.29
C GLN A 94 17.48 -9.28 0.23
N ARG A 95 17.08 -8.15 -0.34
CA ARG A 95 17.47 -6.80 0.14
C ARG A 95 16.70 -6.34 1.38
N GLY A 96 15.72 -7.12 1.86
CA GLY A 96 14.91 -6.82 3.04
C GLY A 96 13.69 -5.94 2.78
N TYR A 97 13.34 -5.69 1.52
CA TYR A 97 12.08 -5.02 1.16
C TYR A 97 10.90 -5.97 1.30
N ARG A 98 9.74 -5.39 1.58
CA ARG A 98 8.45 -6.08 1.46
C ARG A 98 7.68 -5.53 0.27
N VAL A 99 6.89 -6.38 -0.35
CA VAL A 99 6.08 -6.02 -1.52
C VAL A 99 4.61 -6.00 -1.14
N LEU A 100 3.92 -4.93 -1.55
CA LEU A 100 2.49 -4.74 -1.40
C LEU A 100 1.87 -4.51 -2.77
N ILE A 101 0.84 -5.29 -3.13
CA ILE A 101 0.04 -5.06 -4.33
C ILE A 101 -1.10 -4.11 -3.97
N ASP A 102 -1.09 -2.93 -4.56
CA ASP A 102 -2.06 -1.87 -4.29
C ASP A 102 -3.19 -1.82 -5.32
N ASN A 103 -4.27 -1.19 -4.89
CA ASN A 103 -5.46 -0.88 -5.70
C ASN A 103 -6.20 -2.11 -6.23
N LEU A 104 -6.19 -3.22 -5.49
CA LEU A 104 -6.96 -4.39 -5.86
C LEU A 104 -8.45 -4.13 -5.69
N SER A 105 -9.22 -4.45 -6.74
CA SER A 105 -10.67 -4.56 -6.60
C SER A 105 -11.03 -5.95 -6.03
N VAL A 106 -12.25 -6.06 -5.49
CA VAL A 106 -12.73 -7.35 -4.96
C VAL A 106 -12.77 -8.41 -6.06
N GLU A 107 -13.16 -7.99 -7.27
CA GLU A 107 -13.21 -8.87 -8.42
C GLU A 107 -11.82 -9.38 -8.84
N ALA A 108 -10.78 -8.58 -8.62
CA ALA A 108 -9.41 -8.97 -8.92
C ALA A 108 -8.86 -10.00 -7.92
N LEU A 109 -9.40 -10.07 -6.71
CA LEU A 109 -8.91 -10.99 -5.67
C LEU A 109 -8.95 -12.45 -6.10
N SER A 110 -9.99 -12.87 -6.85
CA SER A 110 -10.12 -14.25 -7.35
C SER A 110 -9.03 -14.64 -8.35
N PHE A 111 -8.35 -13.65 -8.95
CA PHE A 111 -7.27 -13.86 -9.93
C PHE A 111 -5.87 -13.59 -9.33
N VAL A 112 -5.82 -13.12 -8.08
CA VAL A 112 -4.56 -12.73 -7.43
C VAL A 112 -4.22 -13.72 -6.32
N ASP A 113 -3.34 -14.66 -6.63
CA ASP A 113 -2.73 -15.47 -5.60
C ASP A 113 -1.51 -14.73 -4.99
N ARG A 114 -1.74 -14.12 -3.83
CA ARG A 114 -0.70 -13.39 -3.10
C ARG A 114 0.52 -14.26 -2.81
N LYS A 115 0.31 -15.54 -2.48
CA LYS A 115 1.40 -16.45 -2.11
C LYS A 115 2.26 -16.80 -3.32
N SER A 116 1.63 -17.12 -4.45
CA SER A 116 2.35 -17.38 -5.71
C SER A 116 3.08 -16.15 -6.23
N LEU A 117 2.50 -14.97 -6.05
CA LEU A 117 3.17 -13.71 -6.35
C LEU A 117 4.25 -13.35 -5.32
N LYS A 118 4.33 -14.07 -4.18
CA LYS A 118 5.21 -13.74 -3.05
C LYS A 118 5.04 -12.29 -2.56
N ALA A 119 3.86 -11.72 -2.70
CA ALA A 119 3.57 -10.41 -2.13
C ALA A 119 3.36 -10.53 -0.62
N ASP A 120 3.95 -9.63 0.15
CA ASP A 120 3.79 -9.61 1.61
C ASP A 120 2.42 -9.14 2.02
N PHE A 121 1.88 -8.17 1.27
CA PHE A 121 0.57 -7.58 1.52
C PHE A 121 -0.22 -7.39 0.24
N ILE A 122 -1.53 -7.34 0.39
CA ILE A 122 -2.46 -6.86 -0.64
C ILE A 122 -3.33 -5.76 -0.05
N LYS A 123 -3.65 -4.75 -0.85
CA LYS A 123 -4.50 -3.64 -0.45
C LYS A 123 -5.76 -3.64 -1.28
N VAL A 124 -6.90 -3.76 -0.61
CA VAL A 124 -8.23 -3.84 -1.23
C VAL A 124 -8.99 -2.56 -0.93
N ALA A 125 -9.54 -1.95 -1.96
CA ALA A 125 -10.35 -0.74 -1.80
C ALA A 125 -11.76 -1.09 -1.31
N TRP A 126 -12.13 -0.56 -0.13
CA TRP A 126 -13.51 -0.65 0.35
C TRP A 126 -14.45 0.21 -0.48
N ARG A 127 -15.64 -0.31 -0.72
CA ARG A 127 -16.75 0.37 -1.38
C ARG A 127 -18.04 0.13 -0.59
N GLU A 128 -18.94 1.09 -0.59
CA GLU A 128 -20.18 1.03 0.18
C GLU A 128 -21.08 -0.12 -0.24
N GLU A 129 -21.06 -0.45 -1.54
CA GLU A 129 -21.81 -1.57 -2.11
C GLU A 129 -21.43 -2.93 -1.52
N MET A 130 -20.26 -3.04 -0.88
CA MET A 130 -19.82 -4.26 -0.19
C MET A 130 -20.71 -4.63 0.99
N THR A 131 -21.53 -3.70 1.49
CA THR A 131 -22.50 -3.96 2.57
C THR A 131 -23.88 -4.38 2.06
N ASP A 132 -24.13 -4.32 0.75
CA ASP A 132 -25.39 -4.70 0.15
C ASP A 132 -25.59 -6.23 0.19
N ASN A 133 -26.76 -6.67 0.66
CA ASN A 133 -27.10 -8.09 0.79
C ASN A 133 -27.19 -8.83 -0.56
N VAL A 134 -27.54 -8.14 -1.65
CA VAL A 134 -27.61 -8.73 -3.01
C VAL A 134 -26.19 -9.03 -3.52
N ILE A 135 -25.26 -8.17 -3.17
CA ILE A 135 -23.85 -8.31 -3.53
C ILE A 135 -23.10 -9.24 -2.54
N ARG A 136 -23.68 -9.45 -1.35
CA ARG A 136 -23.10 -10.27 -0.28
C ARG A 136 -22.77 -11.71 -0.70
N LYS A 137 -23.52 -12.28 -1.65
CA LYS A 137 -23.19 -13.61 -2.21
C LYS A 137 -21.87 -13.56 -2.99
N LYS A 138 -21.59 -12.48 -3.68
CA LYS A 138 -20.32 -12.21 -4.37
C LYS A 138 -19.18 -11.93 -3.37
N TYR A 139 -19.52 -11.35 -2.23
CA TYR A 139 -18.60 -11.06 -1.13
C TYR A 139 -18.45 -12.20 -0.11
N SER A 140 -19.28 -13.24 -0.16
CA SER A 140 -19.03 -14.47 0.62
C SER A 140 -17.73 -15.16 0.19
N GLU A 141 -17.34 -14.97 -1.06
CA GLU A 141 -16.04 -15.39 -1.57
C GLU A 141 -14.90 -14.57 -0.96
N MET A 142 -15.15 -13.32 -0.59
CA MET A 142 -14.13 -12.44 -0.02
C MET A 142 -13.59 -12.96 1.32
N ASP A 143 -14.43 -13.56 2.17
CA ASP A 143 -13.95 -14.13 3.45
C ASP A 143 -12.96 -15.28 3.20
N ASN A 144 -13.25 -16.14 2.21
CA ASN A 144 -12.33 -17.21 1.82
C ASN A 144 -11.03 -16.65 1.22
N LEU A 145 -11.15 -15.70 0.30
CA LEU A 145 -10.00 -15.04 -0.33
C LEU A 145 -9.13 -14.31 0.70
N VAL A 146 -9.74 -13.66 1.69
CA VAL A 146 -9.02 -13.02 2.79
C VAL A 146 -8.32 -14.05 3.67
N LYS A 147 -8.98 -15.19 3.97
CA LYS A 147 -8.36 -16.28 4.71
C LYS A 147 -7.18 -16.90 3.97
N GLU A 148 -7.34 -17.18 2.69
CA GLU A 148 -6.28 -17.75 1.82
C GLU A 148 -5.09 -16.81 1.66
N SER A 149 -5.36 -15.52 1.52
CA SER A 149 -4.32 -14.47 1.45
C SER A 149 -3.60 -14.26 2.79
N GLY A 150 -4.22 -14.65 3.91
CA GLY A 150 -3.77 -14.33 5.27
C GLY A 150 -4.37 -13.01 5.74
N ARG A 151 -5.23 -13.08 6.76
CA ARG A 151 -6.00 -11.92 7.26
C ARG A 151 -5.12 -10.76 7.72
N GLU A 152 -3.96 -11.06 8.26
CA GLU A 152 -2.94 -10.11 8.71
C GLU A 152 -2.11 -9.52 7.55
N ARG A 153 -2.34 -10.01 6.32
CA ARG A 153 -1.66 -9.55 5.10
C ARG A 153 -2.58 -8.75 4.18
N VAL A 154 -3.85 -8.61 4.56
CA VAL A 154 -4.84 -7.83 3.81
C VAL A 154 -5.04 -6.48 4.48
N ILE A 155 -4.87 -5.41 3.71
CA ILE A 155 -5.13 -4.04 4.13
C ILE A 155 -6.43 -3.60 3.47
N LEU A 156 -7.44 -3.22 4.26
CA LEU A 156 -8.64 -2.58 3.72
C LEU A 156 -8.40 -1.07 3.67
N CYS A 157 -8.39 -0.51 2.46
CA CYS A 157 -8.16 0.92 2.26
C CYS A 157 -9.46 1.66 1.90
N ARG A 158 -9.41 3.00 1.83
CA ARG A 158 -10.55 3.91 1.71
C ARG A 158 -11.56 3.76 2.86
N CYS A 159 -11.08 3.40 4.04
CA CYS A 159 -11.90 3.30 5.24
C CYS A 159 -12.20 4.70 5.79
N ASP A 160 -13.14 5.40 5.16
CA ASP A 160 -13.51 6.78 5.48
C ASP A 160 -14.73 6.85 6.43
N SER A 161 -15.29 5.70 6.81
CA SER A 161 -16.42 5.57 7.72
C SER A 161 -16.26 4.44 8.74
N PRO A 162 -17.01 4.48 9.86
CA PRO A 162 -17.07 3.37 10.81
C PRO A 162 -17.59 2.06 10.19
N THR A 163 -18.44 2.16 9.17
CA THR A 163 -19.01 1.00 8.46
C THR A 163 -17.93 0.19 7.77
N ALA A 164 -16.97 0.87 7.11
CA ALA A 164 -15.82 0.22 6.49
C ALA A 164 -15.00 -0.61 7.49
N ILE A 165 -14.79 -0.05 8.69
CA ILE A 165 -14.04 -0.74 9.74
C ILE A 165 -14.78 -1.96 10.25
N LYS A 166 -16.09 -1.82 10.55
CA LYS A 166 -16.93 -2.95 11.00
C LYS A 166 -16.95 -4.06 9.97
N PHE A 167 -17.07 -3.71 8.69
CA PHE A 167 -17.02 -4.66 7.59
C PHE A 167 -15.68 -5.42 7.55
N GLY A 168 -14.56 -4.73 7.55
CA GLY A 168 -13.25 -5.38 7.56
C GLY A 168 -13.04 -6.27 8.79
N GLN A 169 -13.47 -5.80 9.97
CA GLN A 169 -13.41 -6.59 11.21
C GLN A 169 -14.26 -7.87 11.13
N SER A 170 -15.42 -7.84 10.47
CA SER A 170 -16.24 -9.04 10.28
C SER A 170 -15.56 -10.10 9.42
N LEU A 171 -14.61 -9.70 8.57
CA LEU A 171 -13.75 -10.59 7.79
C LEU A 171 -12.45 -10.98 8.52
N GLY A 172 -12.26 -10.46 9.74
CA GLY A 172 -11.05 -10.66 10.52
C GLY A 172 -9.83 -9.85 10.04
N ILE A 173 -10.04 -8.83 9.19
CA ILE A 173 -8.97 -7.90 8.77
C ILE A 173 -8.60 -7.01 9.95
N THR A 174 -7.31 -6.80 10.14
CA THR A 174 -6.76 -5.97 11.24
C THR A 174 -6.02 -4.74 10.74
N LEU A 175 -5.73 -4.66 9.45
CA LEU A 175 -5.00 -3.56 8.83
C LEU A 175 -5.95 -2.67 8.04
N PHE A 176 -6.00 -1.40 8.40
CA PHE A 176 -6.91 -0.43 7.81
C PHE A 176 -6.19 0.86 7.42
N GLN A 177 -6.60 1.44 6.29
CA GLN A 177 -6.12 2.73 5.81
C GLN A 177 -7.29 3.60 5.36
N GLY A 178 -7.34 4.88 5.77
CA GLY A 178 -8.35 5.84 5.36
C GLY A 178 -8.52 6.99 6.32
N ARG A 179 -9.24 8.03 5.89
CA ARG A 179 -9.41 9.27 6.65
C ARG A 179 -10.04 9.07 8.03
N TYR A 180 -10.94 8.10 8.16
CA TYR A 180 -11.53 7.80 9.47
C TYR A 180 -10.47 7.32 10.46
N ILE A 181 -9.56 6.45 10.04
CA ILE A 181 -8.44 5.95 10.85
C ILE A 181 -7.49 7.09 11.22
N ASP A 182 -7.11 7.92 10.25
CA ASP A 182 -6.22 9.06 10.49
C ASP A 182 -6.81 10.02 11.53
N ASN A 183 -8.11 10.30 11.43
CA ASN A 183 -8.83 11.13 12.38
C ASN A 183 -8.88 10.51 13.79
N MET A 184 -9.10 9.20 13.90
CA MET A 184 -9.06 8.48 15.17
C MET A 184 -7.67 8.59 15.83
N ILE A 185 -6.61 8.32 15.08
CA ILE A 185 -5.23 8.40 15.56
C ILE A 185 -4.91 9.84 15.99
N ALA A 186 -5.30 10.84 15.20
CA ALA A 186 -5.08 12.24 15.53
C ALA A 186 -5.79 12.64 16.83
N ARG A 187 -7.03 12.21 17.05
CA ARG A 187 -7.79 12.43 18.29
C ARG A 187 -7.10 11.78 19.50
N GLN A 188 -6.67 10.53 19.37
CA GLN A 188 -5.97 9.83 20.44
C GLN A 188 -4.63 10.51 20.81
N ARG A 189 -3.87 10.95 19.81
CA ARG A 189 -2.61 11.69 20.04
C ARG A 189 -2.85 13.02 20.75
N ARG A 190 -3.90 13.76 20.38
CA ARG A 190 -4.29 15.02 21.07
C ARG A 190 -4.70 14.76 22.52
N ALA A 191 -5.52 13.75 22.77
CA ALA A 191 -5.93 13.36 24.12
C ALA A 191 -4.74 12.96 25.00
N LYS A 192 -3.80 12.16 24.50
CA LYS A 192 -2.58 11.79 25.23
C LYS A 192 -1.69 13.00 25.55
N ARG A 193 -1.53 13.95 24.61
CA ARG A 193 -0.77 15.19 24.86
C ARG A 193 -1.44 16.06 25.91
N ALA A 194 -2.77 16.21 25.85
CA ALA A 194 -3.52 16.97 26.86
C ALA A 194 -3.45 16.34 28.26
N ALA A 195 -3.49 15.00 28.34
CA ALA A 195 -3.32 14.28 29.61
C ALA A 195 -1.89 14.43 30.17
N ALA A 196 -0.87 14.40 29.33
CA ALA A 196 0.53 14.59 29.73
C ALA A 196 0.79 16.03 30.24
N ALA A 197 0.17 17.04 29.61
CA ALA A 197 0.31 18.44 30.04
C ALA A 197 -0.42 18.78 31.36
N LYS A 198 -1.30 17.91 31.85
CA LYS A 198 -2.03 18.06 33.12
C LYS A 198 -1.38 17.33 34.29
N LYS A 199 -0.30 16.58 34.06
CA LYS A 199 0.48 15.98 35.14
C LYS A 199 1.45 17.05 35.66
N PRO A 200 1.37 17.39 37.00
CA PRO A 200 2.26 18.35 37.64
C PRO A 200 3.72 17.93 37.56
#